data_843bd97327b40be972a71621d915ee16
#
_entry.id   843bd97327b40be972a71621d915ee16
#
_cell.length_a   1.000
_cell.length_b   1.000
_cell.length_c   1.000
_cell.angle_alpha   90.00
_cell.angle_beta   90.00
_cell.angle_gamma   90.00
#
_symmetry.space_group_name_H-M   'P 1'
#
loop_
_entity.id
_entity.type
_entity.pdbx_description
1 polymer ?
#
loop_
_entity_poly.entity_id
_entity_poly.type
_entity_poly.pdbx_seq_one_letter_code
_entity_poly.pdbx_strand_id
1 'polypeptide(L)'
;MSFVLKLIEEGEHLNQDFKLRIDDSRKIAKTMSGFANTDGGRLLIGVKDNGNVAGCNVSEEYHMIEAASNMYCRPAINFDIQVWKVGHLSVLEVKILKSNSRPHFVEGVNDNGVTKWDA
;
A
#
# COMPACT_ATOMS: atom_id res chain seq x y z
N MET A 1 10.25 -22.62 -2.94
CA MET A 1 9.24 -21.64 -2.51
C MET A 1 9.48 -20.32 -3.25
N SER A 2 8.43 -19.71 -3.76
CA SER A 2 8.56 -18.44 -4.44
C SER A 2 8.94 -17.32 -3.47
N PHE A 3 9.48 -16.23 -4.02
CA PHE A 3 9.87 -15.07 -3.22
C PHE A 3 8.69 -14.49 -2.43
N VAL A 4 7.53 -14.36 -3.09
CA VAL A 4 6.35 -13.77 -2.43
C VAL A 4 5.85 -14.64 -1.27
N LEU A 5 5.94 -15.97 -1.39
CA LEU A 5 5.54 -16.85 -0.29
C LEU A 5 6.47 -16.71 0.92
N LYS A 6 7.75 -16.45 0.68
CA LYS A 6 8.69 -16.15 1.76
C LYS A 6 8.34 -14.85 2.46
N LEU A 7 7.95 -13.83 1.71
CA LEU A 7 7.51 -12.56 2.28
C LEU A 7 6.25 -12.75 3.13
N ILE A 8 5.31 -13.53 2.64
CA ILE A 8 4.06 -13.79 3.35
C ILE A 8 4.34 -14.55 4.67
N GLU A 9 5.31 -15.47 4.66
CA GLU A 9 5.71 -16.19 5.88
C GLU A 9 6.23 -15.24 6.96
N GLU A 10 6.88 -14.14 6.61
CA GLU A 10 7.32 -13.14 7.58
C GLU A 10 6.17 -12.54 8.37
N GLY A 11 4.97 -12.55 7.79
CA GLY A 11 3.80 -11.94 8.40
C GLY A 11 3.82 -10.41 8.31
N GLU A 12 2.79 -9.80 8.89
CA GLU A 12 2.75 -8.34 8.99
C GLU A 12 3.75 -7.87 10.03
N HIS A 13 4.45 -6.79 9.73
CA HIS A 13 5.39 -6.16 10.65
C HIS A 13 5.55 -4.69 10.27
N LEU A 14 6.48 -3.99 10.93
CA LEU A 14 6.65 -2.54 10.78
C LEU A 14 6.78 -2.08 9.31
N ASN A 15 7.38 -2.91 8.46
CA ASN A 15 7.65 -2.57 7.06
C ASN A 15 6.87 -3.45 6.07
N GLN A 16 5.89 -4.21 6.53
CA GLN A 16 5.09 -5.08 5.66
C GLN A 16 3.65 -5.18 6.15
N ASP A 17 2.71 -4.90 5.26
CA ASP A 17 1.29 -4.95 5.55
C ASP A 17 0.56 -5.78 4.49
N PHE A 18 -0.42 -6.56 4.93
CA PHE A 18 -1.27 -7.37 4.06
C PHE A 18 -2.61 -6.66 3.87
N LYS A 19 -3.12 -6.69 2.66
CA LYS A 19 -4.47 -6.22 2.35
C LYS A 19 -5.15 -7.24 1.47
N LEU A 20 -6.36 -7.61 1.83
CA LEU A 20 -7.17 -8.47 0.97
C LEU A 20 -7.50 -7.72 -0.32
N ARG A 21 -7.95 -6.49 -0.16
CA ARG A 21 -8.20 -5.53 -1.24
C ARG A 21 -8.21 -4.12 -0.67
N ILE A 22 -8.13 -3.13 -1.53
CA ILE A 22 -8.18 -1.73 -1.11
C ILE A 22 -9.59 -1.21 -1.36
N ASP A 23 -10.29 -0.85 -0.29
CA ASP A 23 -11.64 -0.31 -0.35
C ASP A 23 -11.66 1.22 -0.31
N ASP A 24 -10.59 1.83 0.21
CA ASP A 24 -10.55 3.28 0.44
C ASP A 24 -9.14 3.79 0.16
N SER A 25 -9.00 4.58 -0.91
CA SER A 25 -7.71 5.14 -1.31
C SER A 25 -7.14 6.11 -0.28
N ARG A 26 -7.99 6.81 0.50
CA ARG A 26 -7.49 7.70 1.56
C ARG A 26 -6.84 6.92 2.69
N LYS A 27 -7.44 5.80 3.07
CA LYS A 27 -6.87 4.96 4.13
C LYS A 27 -5.53 4.39 3.71
N ILE A 28 -5.45 3.88 2.48
CA ILE A 28 -4.19 3.31 2.00
C ILE A 28 -3.12 4.40 1.81
N ALA A 29 -3.53 5.63 1.50
CA ALA A 29 -2.62 6.75 1.40
C ALA A 29 -1.90 7.01 2.74
N LYS A 30 -2.58 6.84 3.86
CA LYS A 30 -1.97 6.96 5.19
C LYS A 30 -0.89 5.91 5.40
N THR A 31 -1.16 4.67 5.02
CA THR A 31 -0.18 3.58 5.13
C THR A 31 1.03 3.86 4.24
N MET A 32 0.80 4.26 2.99
CA MET A 32 1.87 4.58 2.06
C MET A 32 2.73 5.75 2.55
N SER A 33 2.09 6.80 3.05
CA SER A 33 2.77 7.96 3.61
C SER A 33 3.59 7.58 4.84
N GLY A 34 3.05 6.73 5.71
CA GLY A 34 3.77 6.22 6.87
C GLY A 34 5.05 5.51 6.48
N PHE A 35 5.01 4.66 5.47
CA PHE A 35 6.21 3.99 4.96
C PHE A 35 7.20 4.99 4.35
N ALA A 36 6.72 5.88 3.49
CA ALA A 36 7.58 6.85 2.79
C ALA A 36 8.27 7.81 3.77
N ASN A 37 7.59 8.18 4.84
CA ASN A 37 8.11 9.11 5.86
C ASN A 37 9.05 8.43 6.86
N THR A 38 9.13 7.12 6.85
CA THR A 38 9.99 6.35 7.77
C THR A 38 11.04 5.56 6.99
N ASP A 39 11.06 4.25 7.13
CA ASP A 39 12.10 3.40 6.56
C ASP A 39 11.68 2.72 5.25
N GLY A 40 10.51 3.09 4.71
CA GLY A 40 9.94 2.39 3.57
C GLY A 40 9.15 1.17 4.02
N GLY A 41 8.58 0.44 3.06
CA GLY A 41 7.82 -0.75 3.36
C GLY A 41 7.16 -1.31 2.11
N ARG A 42 6.36 -2.34 2.31
CA ARG A 42 5.61 -2.95 1.22
C ARG A 42 4.21 -3.31 1.63
N LEU A 43 3.32 -3.26 0.63
CA LEU A 43 1.97 -3.78 0.73
C LEU A 43 1.90 -5.04 -0.10
N LEU A 44 1.28 -6.09 0.42
CA LEU A 44 0.95 -7.29 -0.35
C LEU A 44 -0.57 -7.35 -0.44
N ILE A 45 -1.10 -7.13 -1.64
CA ILE A 45 -2.54 -7.04 -1.89
C ILE A 45 -3.01 -8.36 -2.49
N GLY A 46 -4.08 -8.91 -1.94
CA GLY A 46 -4.58 -10.23 -2.27
C GLY A 46 -4.19 -11.27 -1.22
N VAL A 47 -3.77 -10.81 -0.04
CA VAL A 47 -3.36 -11.66 1.08
C VAL A 47 -4.20 -11.30 2.30
N LYS A 48 -4.78 -12.31 2.94
CA LYS A 48 -5.55 -12.14 4.18
C LYS A 48 -4.62 -11.89 5.36
N ASP A 49 -5.15 -11.33 6.43
CA ASP A 49 -4.37 -11.05 7.65
C ASP A 49 -3.67 -12.29 8.21
N ASN A 50 -4.25 -13.48 8.02
CA ASN A 50 -3.66 -14.73 8.47
C ASN A 50 -2.58 -15.28 7.52
N GLY A 51 -2.28 -14.57 6.44
CA GLY A 51 -1.28 -14.99 5.46
C GLY A 51 -1.81 -15.89 4.34
N ASN A 52 -3.09 -16.20 4.31
CA ASN A 52 -3.66 -16.98 3.22
C ASN A 52 -3.79 -16.13 1.96
N VAL A 53 -3.33 -16.68 0.83
CA VAL A 53 -3.43 -15.99 -0.46
C VAL A 53 -4.85 -16.13 -0.99
N ALA A 54 -5.50 -15.00 -1.21
CA ALA A 54 -6.84 -14.94 -1.81
C ALA A 54 -6.79 -14.47 -3.27
N GLY A 55 -5.72 -13.77 -3.64
CA GLY A 55 -5.60 -13.15 -4.95
C GLY A 55 -6.34 -11.82 -5.03
N CYS A 56 -6.06 -11.06 -6.07
CA CYS A 56 -6.70 -9.77 -6.30
C CYS A 56 -6.83 -9.49 -7.80
N ASN A 57 -7.65 -8.48 -8.13
CA ASN A 57 -7.69 -7.93 -9.48
C ASN A 57 -6.60 -6.85 -9.56
N VAL A 58 -5.50 -7.18 -10.21
CA VAL A 58 -4.31 -6.32 -10.24
C VAL A 58 -4.61 -4.95 -10.80
N SER A 59 -5.39 -4.86 -11.88
CA SER A 59 -5.71 -3.58 -12.51
C SER A 59 -6.51 -2.67 -11.57
N GLU A 60 -7.53 -3.22 -10.91
CA GLU A 60 -8.35 -2.45 -9.97
C GLU A 60 -7.52 -1.98 -8.77
N GLU A 61 -6.72 -2.86 -8.21
CA GLU A 61 -5.88 -2.52 -7.04
C GLU A 61 -4.81 -1.50 -7.41
N TYR A 62 -4.21 -1.63 -8.58
CA TYR A 62 -3.24 -0.65 -9.07
C TYR A 62 -3.86 0.76 -9.16
N HIS A 63 -5.09 0.85 -9.70
CA HIS A 63 -5.78 2.13 -9.78
C HIS A 63 -6.02 2.75 -8.39
N MET A 64 -6.33 1.94 -7.40
CA MET A 64 -6.52 2.42 -6.03
C MET A 64 -5.22 2.96 -5.43
N ILE A 65 -4.09 2.30 -5.69
CA ILE A 65 -2.76 2.74 -5.23
C ILE A 65 -2.35 4.04 -5.94
N GLU A 66 -2.55 4.10 -7.24
CA GLU A 66 -2.23 5.29 -8.03
C GLU A 66 -3.04 6.49 -7.55
N ALA A 67 -4.35 6.30 -7.33
CA ALA A 67 -5.21 7.34 -6.79
C ALA A 67 -4.76 7.79 -5.40
N ALA A 68 -4.38 6.85 -4.55
CA ALA A 68 -3.89 7.15 -3.21
C ALA A 68 -2.68 8.09 -3.26
N SER A 69 -1.71 7.76 -4.12
CA SER A 69 -0.51 8.57 -4.26
C SER A 69 -0.80 9.94 -4.88
N ASN A 70 -1.51 9.96 -6.01
CA ASN A 70 -1.66 11.18 -6.81
C ASN A 70 -2.73 12.13 -6.27
N MET A 71 -3.79 11.61 -5.67
CA MET A 71 -4.91 12.43 -5.22
C MET A 71 -4.85 12.77 -3.74
N TYR A 72 -4.29 11.91 -2.92
CA TYR A 72 -4.39 12.03 -1.47
C TYR A 72 -3.06 12.20 -0.75
N CYS A 73 -1.94 12.26 -1.46
CA CYS A 73 -0.63 12.51 -0.86
C CYS A 73 0.03 13.75 -1.48
N ARG A 74 0.70 14.54 -0.64
CA ARG A 74 1.47 15.71 -1.08
C ARG A 74 2.84 15.72 -0.39
N PRO A 75 3.94 15.70 -1.12
CA PRO A 75 4.00 15.37 -2.54
C PRO A 75 3.54 13.93 -2.79
N ALA A 76 3.25 13.59 -4.04
CA ALA A 76 2.86 12.23 -4.41
C ALA A 76 3.98 11.25 -4.01
N ILE A 77 3.59 10.02 -3.70
CA ILE A 77 4.52 8.98 -3.26
C ILE A 77 4.90 8.12 -4.45
N ASN A 78 6.21 7.96 -4.68
CA ASN A 78 6.71 7.05 -5.69
C ASN A 78 6.67 5.62 -5.14
N PHE A 79 6.26 4.69 -5.98
CA PHE A 79 6.19 3.29 -5.62
C PHE A 79 6.54 2.42 -6.82
N ASP A 80 7.02 1.20 -6.54
CA ASP A 80 7.26 0.17 -7.54
C ASP A 80 6.26 -0.96 -7.32
N ILE A 81 5.84 -1.60 -8.40
CA ILE A 81 4.92 -2.72 -8.30
C ILE A 81 5.55 -3.99 -8.89
N GLN A 82 5.14 -5.12 -8.33
CA GLN A 82 5.47 -6.43 -8.87
C GLN A 82 4.23 -7.31 -8.74
N VAL A 83 3.87 -7.98 -9.82
CA VAL A 83 2.79 -8.96 -9.82
C VAL A 83 3.37 -10.33 -9.60
N TRP A 84 2.89 -11.04 -8.59
CA TRP A 84 3.32 -12.39 -8.30
C TRP A 84 2.18 -13.36 -8.53
N LYS A 85 2.50 -14.51 -9.14
CA LYS A 85 1.51 -15.59 -9.30
C LYS A 85 1.72 -16.63 -8.22
N VAL A 86 0.62 -17.00 -7.56
CA VAL A 86 0.57 -18.12 -6.62
C VAL A 86 -0.53 -19.05 -7.14
N GLY A 87 -0.12 -20.09 -7.88
CA GLY A 87 -1.05 -20.87 -8.68
C GLY A 87 -1.68 -19.97 -9.75
N HIS A 88 -3.01 -19.93 -9.80
CA HIS A 88 -3.74 -19.04 -10.71
C HIS A 88 -4.12 -17.70 -10.10
N LEU A 89 -3.77 -17.49 -8.83
CA LEU A 89 -4.07 -16.25 -8.12
C LEU A 89 -2.95 -15.24 -8.31
N SER A 90 -3.32 -13.95 -8.29
CA SER A 90 -2.35 -12.85 -8.41
C SER A 90 -2.25 -12.11 -7.09
N VAL A 91 -1.02 -11.79 -6.69
CA VAL A 91 -0.73 -10.92 -5.54
C VAL A 91 0.01 -9.70 -6.08
N LEU A 92 -0.44 -8.52 -5.70
CA LEU A 92 0.23 -7.28 -6.07
C LEU A 92 1.12 -6.81 -4.93
N GLU A 93 2.41 -6.74 -5.20
CA GLU A 93 3.37 -6.15 -4.27
C GLU A 93 3.56 -4.68 -4.62
N VAL A 94 3.34 -3.80 -3.66
CA VAL A 94 3.60 -2.36 -3.78
C VAL A 94 4.77 -2.03 -2.87
N LYS A 95 5.90 -1.66 -3.45
CA LYS A 95 7.11 -1.36 -2.70
C LYS A 95 7.29 0.15 -2.61
N ILE A 96 7.38 0.65 -1.38
CA ILE A 96 7.55 2.07 -1.10
C ILE A 96 8.90 2.26 -0.42
N LEU A 97 9.78 3.01 -1.07
CA LEU A 97 11.10 3.32 -0.50
C LEU A 97 10.99 4.51 0.45
N LYS A 98 11.92 4.58 1.40
CA LYS A 98 12.08 5.76 2.23
C LYS A 98 12.25 6.96 1.30
N SER A 99 11.39 7.97 1.44
CA SER A 99 11.36 9.10 0.52
C SER A 99 12.43 10.14 0.81
N ASN A 100 13.01 10.70 -0.25
CA ASN A 100 13.89 11.86 -0.15
C ASN A 100 13.11 13.18 -0.13
N SER A 101 11.80 13.12 -0.37
CA SER A 101 10.92 14.30 -0.41
C SER A 101 10.06 14.41 0.85
N ARG A 102 10.53 13.84 1.97
CA ARG A 102 9.81 13.88 3.24
C ARG A 102 9.68 15.30 3.81
N PRO A 103 8.61 15.61 4.55
CA PRO A 103 7.50 14.71 4.83
C PRO A 103 6.46 14.72 3.71
N HIS A 104 5.76 13.60 3.57
CA HIS A 104 4.55 13.51 2.76
C HIS A 104 3.36 13.76 3.68
N PHE A 105 2.36 14.48 3.18
CA PHE A 105 1.14 14.77 3.90
C PHE A 105 -0.01 14.03 3.24
N VAL A 106 -1.00 13.64 4.04
CA VAL A 106 -2.19 12.93 3.56
C VAL A 106 -3.41 13.82 3.71
N GLU A 107 -4.23 13.87 2.65
CA GLU A 107 -5.49 14.58 2.68
C GLU A 107 -6.46 13.91 3.65
N GLY A 108 -7.04 14.70 4.53
CA GLY A 108 -8.12 14.28 5.40
C GLY A 108 -9.23 15.32 5.39
N VAL A 109 -10.34 15.00 6.04
CA VAL A 109 -11.48 15.91 6.18
C VAL A 109 -11.77 16.01 7.67
N ASN A 110 -11.85 17.27 8.19
CA ASN A 110 -12.19 17.48 9.59
C ASN A 110 -13.70 17.32 9.82
N ASP A 111 -14.14 17.47 11.06
CA ASP A 111 -15.55 17.31 11.46
C ASP A 111 -16.49 18.27 10.74
N ASN A 112 -15.98 19.40 10.27
CA ASN A 112 -16.76 20.42 9.55
C ASN A 112 -16.73 20.21 8.03
N GLY A 113 -16.14 19.12 7.55
CA GLY A 113 -16.04 18.82 6.12
C GLY A 113 -14.92 19.59 5.40
N VAL A 114 -14.03 20.25 6.13
CA VAL A 114 -12.92 21.01 5.55
C VAL A 114 -11.72 20.09 5.33
N THR A 115 -11.16 20.12 4.12
CA THR A 115 -9.96 19.35 3.77
C THR A 115 -8.76 19.83 4.57
N LYS A 116 -7.99 18.88 5.09
CA LYS A 116 -6.73 19.15 5.80
C LYS A 116 -5.67 18.17 5.36
N TRP A 117 -4.41 18.51 5.60
CA TRP A 117 -3.26 17.69 5.24
C TRP A 117 -2.47 17.34 6.49
N ASP A 118 -2.28 16.04 6.74
CA ASP A 118 -1.56 15.51 7.88
C ASP A 118 -0.33 14.72 7.42
N ALA A 119 0.78 14.91 8.13
CA ALA A 119 1.99 14.12 7.88
C ALA A 119 1.86 12.69 8.44
#